data_cd62f2c17d8f85cbde1b92339ef78556
#
_entry.id   cd62f2c17d8f85cbde1b92339ef78556
#
_cell.length_a   1.000
_cell.length_b   1.000
_cell.length_c   1.000
_cell.angle_alpha   90.00
_cell.angle_beta   90.00
_cell.angle_gamma   90.00
#
_symmetry.space_group_name_H-M   'P 1'
#
loop_
_entity.id
_entity.type
_entity.pdbx_description
1 polymer ?
#
loop_
_entity_poly.entity_id
_entity_poly.type
_entity_poly.pdbx_seq_one_letter_code
_entity_poly.pdbx_strand_id
1 'polypeptide(L)'
;MNYQLLALDLDGTLTNSRKEITPSTRDALIDIQKNGKKVVLASGRPSQGVLPLAEELHLGDYGSYILSYNGGRITDCRSGEIIYSKYLPNDVAAPLLEIVKKYPGIDILAYTDTELISGGDTNEYSEKESFINHMPITKVDDFVSYVTKNNNNKFLITGEPELIQEVKAEAEKQFHSYLSIYCSDPFFLEIMPQGIDKAHSLT
;
A
#
# COMPACT_ATOMS: atom_id res chain seq x y z
N MET A 1 14.92 -6.62 -28.65
CA MET A 1 15.09 -5.82 -27.41
C MET A 1 15.51 -6.76 -26.30
N ASN A 2 16.47 -6.37 -25.48
CA ASN A 2 16.96 -7.23 -24.39
C ASN A 2 16.44 -6.65 -23.06
N TYR A 3 15.23 -7.04 -22.65
CA TYR A 3 14.66 -6.63 -21.37
C TYR A 3 15.48 -7.20 -20.22
N GLN A 4 15.77 -6.40 -19.20
CA GLN A 4 16.52 -6.78 -18.00
C GLN A 4 15.62 -6.90 -16.77
N LEU A 5 14.46 -6.25 -16.80
CA LEU A 5 13.53 -6.18 -15.69
C LEU A 5 12.09 -6.36 -16.18
N LEU A 6 11.28 -7.10 -15.44
CA LEU A 6 9.84 -7.27 -15.63
C LEU A 6 9.13 -6.76 -14.36
N ALA A 7 8.38 -5.68 -14.48
CA ALA A 7 7.52 -5.18 -13.40
C ALA A 7 6.08 -5.67 -13.62
N LEU A 8 5.47 -6.20 -12.56
CA LEU A 8 4.14 -6.78 -12.58
C LEU A 8 3.27 -6.17 -11.49
N ASP A 9 2.09 -5.70 -11.89
CA ASP A 9 1.01 -5.42 -10.95
C ASP A 9 0.45 -6.74 -10.40
N LEU A 10 -0.15 -6.71 -9.21
CA LEU A 10 -0.66 -7.90 -8.54
C LEU A 10 -2.11 -8.19 -8.91
N ASP A 11 -3.00 -7.30 -8.52
CA ASP A 11 -4.43 -7.53 -8.53
C ASP A 11 -5.03 -7.41 -9.93
N GLY A 12 -5.50 -8.53 -10.48
CA GLY A 12 -6.02 -8.58 -11.85
C GLY A 12 -4.95 -8.67 -12.94
N THR A 13 -3.66 -8.76 -12.58
CA THR A 13 -2.54 -8.95 -13.52
C THR A 13 -1.78 -10.24 -13.20
N LEU A 14 -1.06 -10.29 -12.09
CA LEU A 14 -0.29 -11.46 -11.68
C LEU A 14 -1.17 -12.51 -11.02
N THR A 15 -2.11 -12.07 -10.17
CA THR A 15 -2.99 -12.97 -9.41
C THR A 15 -4.36 -13.12 -10.07
N ASN A 16 -4.93 -14.32 -9.92
CA ASN A 16 -6.30 -14.63 -10.35
C ASN A 16 -7.35 -14.04 -9.37
N SER A 17 -8.65 -14.34 -9.61
CA SER A 17 -9.75 -13.88 -8.75
C SER A 17 -9.68 -14.40 -7.31
N ARG A 18 -8.92 -15.47 -7.06
CA ARG A 18 -8.66 -16.01 -5.71
C ARG A 18 -7.38 -15.43 -5.07
N LYS A 19 -6.77 -14.44 -5.70
CA LYS A 19 -5.50 -13.80 -5.27
C LYS A 19 -4.29 -14.75 -5.27
N GLU A 20 -4.33 -15.77 -6.12
CA GLU A 20 -3.28 -16.79 -6.25
C GLU A 20 -2.51 -16.60 -7.57
N ILE A 21 -1.22 -16.93 -7.57
CA ILE A 21 -0.42 -17.06 -8.79
C ILE A 21 -0.67 -18.45 -9.38
N THR A 22 -0.97 -18.54 -10.68
CA THR A 22 -1.14 -19.87 -11.30
C THR A 22 0.21 -20.59 -11.40
N PRO A 23 0.26 -21.94 -11.30
CA PRO A 23 1.52 -22.68 -11.39
C PRO A 23 2.32 -22.36 -12.65
N SER A 24 1.66 -22.22 -13.80
CA SER A 24 2.33 -21.90 -15.07
C SER A 24 2.96 -20.50 -15.06
N THR A 25 2.28 -19.50 -14.46
CA THR A 25 2.81 -18.14 -14.32
C THR A 25 3.99 -18.12 -13.36
N ARG A 26 3.86 -18.79 -12.20
CA ARG A 26 4.94 -18.92 -11.22
C ARG A 26 6.20 -19.53 -11.87
N ASP A 27 6.06 -20.66 -12.53
CA ASP A 27 7.18 -21.37 -13.14
C ASP A 27 7.86 -20.52 -14.21
N ALA A 28 7.09 -19.81 -15.06
CA ALA A 28 7.63 -18.89 -16.05
C ALA A 28 8.40 -17.72 -15.42
N LEU A 29 7.91 -17.13 -14.32
CA LEU A 29 8.59 -16.03 -13.63
C LEU A 29 9.86 -16.50 -12.93
N ILE A 30 9.88 -17.71 -12.37
CA ILE A 30 11.10 -18.31 -11.83
C ILE A 30 12.12 -18.56 -12.95
N ASP A 31 11.70 -19.05 -14.11
CA ASP A 31 12.59 -19.26 -15.25
C ASP A 31 13.17 -17.95 -15.80
N ILE A 32 12.40 -16.88 -15.85
CA ILE A 32 12.88 -15.54 -16.21
C ILE A 32 14.02 -15.12 -15.24
N GLN A 33 13.85 -15.34 -13.95
CA GLN A 33 14.84 -14.99 -12.93
C GLN A 33 16.10 -15.87 -13.02
N LYS A 34 15.95 -17.18 -13.27
CA LYS A 34 17.08 -18.10 -13.54
C LYS A 34 17.93 -17.66 -14.73
N ASN A 35 17.30 -17.02 -15.74
CA ASN A 35 18.00 -16.45 -16.89
C ASN A 35 18.57 -15.03 -16.62
N GLY A 36 18.72 -14.64 -15.36
CA GLY A 36 19.38 -13.41 -14.93
C GLY A 36 18.56 -12.13 -15.08
N LYS A 37 17.23 -12.26 -15.31
CA LYS A 37 16.33 -11.10 -15.35
C LYS A 37 15.78 -10.81 -13.95
N LYS A 38 15.40 -9.57 -13.70
CA LYS A 38 14.78 -9.15 -12.44
C LYS A 38 13.26 -9.14 -12.58
N VAL A 39 12.57 -9.54 -11.52
CA VAL A 39 11.13 -9.40 -11.37
C VAL A 39 10.85 -8.38 -10.28
N VAL A 40 9.94 -7.45 -10.54
CA VAL A 40 9.47 -6.47 -9.56
C VAL A 40 7.97 -6.66 -9.37
N LEU A 41 7.55 -6.92 -8.13
CA LEU A 41 6.13 -6.89 -7.76
C LEU A 41 5.77 -5.45 -7.39
N ALA A 42 4.89 -4.83 -8.19
CA ALA A 42 4.50 -3.43 -8.02
C ALA A 42 3.02 -3.33 -7.61
N SER A 43 2.76 -2.95 -6.37
CA SER A 43 1.41 -2.94 -5.79
C SER A 43 1.10 -1.71 -4.95
N GLY A 44 -0.20 -1.39 -4.83
CA GLY A 44 -0.72 -0.44 -3.82
C GLY A 44 -0.75 -1.02 -2.40
N ARG A 45 -0.59 -2.34 -2.25
CA ARG A 45 -0.56 -3.03 -0.97
C ARG A 45 0.63 -2.58 -0.11
N PRO A 46 0.54 -2.69 1.22
CA PRO A 46 1.70 -2.61 2.12
C PRO A 46 2.70 -3.74 1.80
N SER A 47 3.94 -3.59 2.22
CA SER A 47 4.99 -4.60 1.97
C SER A 47 4.57 -5.98 2.48
N GLN A 48 3.94 -6.05 3.66
CA GLN A 48 3.44 -7.30 4.26
C GLN A 48 2.44 -8.03 3.36
N GLY A 49 1.55 -7.30 2.68
CA GLY A 49 0.57 -7.89 1.75
C GLY A 49 1.17 -8.38 0.42
N VAL A 50 2.46 -8.06 0.14
CA VAL A 50 3.19 -8.48 -1.07
C VAL A 50 4.16 -9.62 -0.77
N LEU A 51 4.71 -9.68 0.44
CA LEU A 51 5.74 -10.64 0.85
C LEU A 51 5.41 -12.10 0.52
N PRO A 52 4.20 -12.65 0.81
CA PRO A 52 3.91 -14.05 0.51
C PRO A 52 4.07 -14.40 -0.98
N LEU A 53 3.68 -13.49 -1.88
CA LEU A 53 3.83 -13.68 -3.32
C LEU A 53 5.30 -13.56 -3.77
N ALA A 54 6.07 -12.68 -3.12
CA ALA A 54 7.51 -12.56 -3.37
C ALA A 54 8.27 -13.81 -2.93
N GLU A 55 7.89 -14.41 -1.82
CA GLU A 55 8.44 -15.69 -1.33
C GLU A 55 8.08 -16.84 -2.27
N GLU A 56 6.83 -16.93 -2.72
CA GLU A 56 6.36 -17.93 -3.68
C GLU A 56 7.15 -17.88 -5.00
N LEU A 57 7.55 -16.67 -5.43
CA LEU A 57 8.35 -16.43 -6.63
C LEU A 57 9.86 -16.48 -6.38
N HIS A 58 10.33 -16.76 -5.17
CA HIS A 58 11.74 -16.80 -4.79
C HIS A 58 12.49 -15.49 -5.09
N LEU A 59 11.85 -14.33 -4.96
CA LEU A 59 12.46 -13.05 -5.34
C LEU A 59 13.78 -12.76 -4.60
N GLY A 60 13.89 -13.19 -3.34
CA GLY A 60 15.11 -13.07 -2.55
C GLY A 60 16.28 -13.84 -3.14
N ASP A 61 16.07 -15.06 -3.62
CA ASP A 61 17.12 -15.92 -4.18
C ASP A 61 17.74 -15.30 -5.43
N TYR A 62 16.92 -14.60 -6.23
CA TYR A 62 17.36 -13.99 -7.49
C TYR A 62 17.68 -12.49 -7.37
N GLY A 63 17.54 -11.88 -6.18
CA GLY A 63 17.77 -10.45 -5.96
C GLY A 63 16.86 -9.57 -6.79
N SER A 64 15.60 -9.88 -6.73
CA SER A 64 14.47 -9.13 -7.29
C SER A 64 13.87 -8.20 -6.24
N TYR A 65 12.81 -7.44 -6.54
CA TYR A 65 12.36 -6.33 -5.70
C TYR A 65 10.85 -6.34 -5.46
N ILE A 66 10.44 -5.75 -4.34
CA ILE A 66 9.05 -5.35 -4.06
C ILE A 66 8.97 -3.83 -4.15
N LEU A 67 7.96 -3.34 -4.86
CA LEU A 67 7.55 -1.96 -4.92
C LEU A 67 6.14 -1.87 -4.32
N SER A 68 6.05 -1.47 -3.06
CA SER A 68 4.82 -1.38 -2.27
C SER A 68 4.32 0.07 -2.15
N TYR A 69 3.11 0.25 -1.62
CA TYR A 69 2.48 1.57 -1.46
C TYR A 69 2.50 2.38 -2.75
N ASN A 70 2.11 1.76 -3.89
CA ASN A 70 2.13 2.36 -5.24
C ASN A 70 3.48 2.97 -5.66
N GLY A 71 4.60 2.46 -5.11
CA GLY A 71 5.94 3.00 -5.34
C GLY A 71 6.48 3.84 -4.19
N GLY A 72 5.70 4.00 -3.12
CA GLY A 72 6.13 4.73 -1.91
C GLY A 72 7.26 4.03 -1.14
N ARG A 73 7.48 2.73 -1.38
CA ARG A 73 8.59 1.96 -0.78
C ARG A 73 9.12 0.93 -1.78
N ILE A 74 10.44 0.81 -1.86
CA ILE A 74 11.12 -0.24 -2.63
C ILE A 74 11.99 -1.05 -1.67
N THR A 75 11.81 -2.37 -1.68
CA THR A 75 12.56 -3.31 -0.86
C THR A 75 13.36 -4.27 -1.74
N ASP A 76 14.65 -4.41 -1.49
CA ASP A 76 15.47 -5.48 -2.04
C ASP A 76 15.11 -6.79 -1.33
N CYS A 77 14.58 -7.76 -2.07
CA CYS A 77 14.13 -9.02 -1.48
C CYS A 77 15.28 -9.91 -1.00
N ARG A 78 16.50 -9.69 -1.47
CA ARG A 78 17.67 -10.49 -1.06
C ARG A 78 18.20 -10.08 0.31
N SER A 79 18.34 -8.78 0.52
CA SER A 79 18.86 -8.24 1.79
C SER A 79 17.75 -7.93 2.79
N GLY A 80 16.50 -7.75 2.34
CA GLY A 80 15.40 -7.19 3.12
C GLY A 80 15.52 -5.68 3.32
N GLU A 81 16.50 -5.02 2.71
CA GLU A 81 16.76 -3.60 2.89
C GLU A 81 15.73 -2.75 2.13
N ILE A 82 15.24 -1.71 2.79
CA ILE A 82 14.42 -0.66 2.15
C ILE A 82 15.38 0.30 1.44
N ILE A 83 15.48 0.18 0.11
CA ILE A 83 16.39 1.00 -0.70
C ILE A 83 15.79 2.34 -1.10
N TYR A 84 14.47 2.48 -1.00
CA TYR A 84 13.76 3.74 -1.20
C TYR A 84 12.49 3.78 -0.34
N SER A 85 12.22 4.93 0.25
CA SER A 85 10.94 5.17 0.91
C SER A 85 10.60 6.66 0.91
N LYS A 86 9.34 6.97 0.59
CA LYS A 86 8.78 8.31 0.68
C LYS A 86 7.63 8.31 1.68
N TYR A 87 7.70 9.23 2.63
CA TYR A 87 6.77 9.28 3.75
C TYR A 87 5.84 10.47 3.65
N LEU A 88 4.65 10.33 4.21
CA LEU A 88 3.74 11.43 4.47
C LEU A 88 4.38 12.44 5.45
N PRO A 89 4.15 13.74 5.26
CA PRO A 89 4.51 14.72 6.28
C PRO A 89 3.78 14.46 7.60
N ASN A 90 4.46 14.63 8.73
CA ASN A 90 3.89 14.31 10.05
C ASN A 90 2.73 15.22 10.45
N ASP A 91 2.64 16.42 9.90
CA ASP A 91 1.63 17.44 10.18
C ASP A 91 0.27 17.16 9.51
N VAL A 92 0.17 16.18 8.63
CA VAL A 92 -1.09 15.84 7.95
C VAL A 92 -2.02 14.96 8.79
N ALA A 93 -1.49 14.20 9.74
CA ALA A 93 -2.27 13.22 10.50
C ALA A 93 -3.38 13.86 11.35
N ALA A 94 -3.07 14.94 12.07
CA ALA A 94 -4.04 15.60 12.93
C ALA A 94 -5.21 16.22 12.16
N PRO A 95 -4.99 17.04 11.11
CA PRO A 95 -6.10 17.61 10.37
C PRO A 95 -6.88 16.57 9.55
N LEU A 96 -6.27 15.48 9.09
CA LEU A 96 -7.00 14.36 8.46
C LEU A 96 -7.91 13.66 9.47
N LEU A 97 -7.42 13.39 10.69
CA LEU A 97 -8.24 12.79 11.73
C LEU A 97 -9.42 13.70 12.12
N GLU A 98 -9.23 15.01 12.15
CA GLU A 98 -10.33 15.95 12.41
C GLU A 98 -11.37 15.97 11.28
N ILE A 99 -10.98 15.72 10.02
CA ILE A 99 -11.94 15.51 8.94
C ILE A 99 -12.71 14.20 9.18
N VAL A 100 -12.01 13.10 9.41
CA VAL A 100 -12.61 11.76 9.63
C VAL A 100 -13.63 11.77 10.76
N LYS A 101 -13.32 12.43 11.90
CA LYS A 101 -14.21 12.51 13.06
C LYS A 101 -15.56 13.21 12.81
N LYS A 102 -15.70 13.96 11.73
CA LYS A 102 -16.99 14.58 11.37
C LYS A 102 -17.98 13.56 10.79
N TYR A 103 -17.49 12.42 10.35
CA TYR A 103 -18.23 11.39 9.63
C TYR A 103 -18.27 10.08 10.43
N PRO A 104 -19.33 9.83 11.24
CA PRO A 104 -19.47 8.57 11.96
C PRO A 104 -19.40 7.36 11.02
N GLY A 105 -18.69 6.31 11.43
CA GLY A 105 -18.51 5.10 10.63
C GLY A 105 -17.36 5.17 9.62
N ILE A 106 -16.61 6.28 9.58
CA ILE A 106 -15.38 6.39 8.80
C ILE A 106 -14.17 6.04 9.67
N ASP A 107 -13.27 5.23 9.13
CA ASP A 107 -11.99 4.92 9.78
C ASP A 107 -10.82 5.54 8.99
N ILE A 108 -9.71 5.78 9.68
CA ILE A 108 -8.41 6.12 9.11
C ILE A 108 -7.38 5.09 9.59
N LEU A 109 -6.73 4.43 8.64
CA LEU A 109 -5.74 3.40 8.88
C LEU A 109 -4.34 3.89 8.53
N ALA A 110 -3.40 3.68 9.44
CA ALA A 110 -1.97 3.73 9.16
C ALA A 110 -1.39 2.31 9.13
N TYR A 111 -0.22 2.16 8.54
CA TYR A 111 0.43 0.86 8.36
C TYR A 111 1.74 0.79 9.14
N THR A 112 1.90 -0.27 9.91
CA THR A 112 3.21 -0.70 10.40
C THR A 112 3.74 -1.85 9.53
N ASP A 113 4.82 -2.48 9.92
CA ASP A 113 5.31 -3.68 9.23
C ASP A 113 4.48 -4.94 9.58
N THR A 114 3.63 -4.91 10.62
CA THR A 114 2.90 -6.10 11.12
C THR A 114 1.41 -5.90 11.32
N GLU A 115 0.92 -4.66 11.43
CA GLU A 115 -0.47 -4.37 11.76
C GLU A 115 -0.97 -3.06 11.14
N LEU A 116 -2.30 -2.92 11.09
CA LEU A 116 -3.00 -1.70 10.76
C LEU A 116 -3.35 -0.95 12.05
N ILE A 117 -3.08 0.33 12.08
CA ILE A 117 -3.41 1.20 13.23
C ILE A 117 -4.65 2.00 12.87
N SER A 118 -5.73 1.78 13.60
CA SER A 118 -7.00 2.49 13.42
C SER A 118 -7.08 3.74 14.32
N GLY A 119 -7.48 4.85 13.72
CA GLY A 119 -7.68 6.12 14.41
C GLY A 119 -9.13 6.62 14.38
N GLY A 120 -10.03 5.92 13.70
CA GLY A 120 -11.44 6.28 13.56
C GLY A 120 -12.39 5.20 14.08
N ASP A 121 -13.50 5.03 13.35
CA ASP A 121 -14.50 3.99 13.62
C ASP A 121 -14.25 2.80 12.70
N THR A 122 -13.66 1.73 13.24
CA THR A 122 -13.44 0.48 12.50
C THR A 122 -14.75 -0.02 11.89
N ASN A 123 -14.72 -0.36 10.61
CA ASN A 123 -15.87 -0.73 9.81
C ASN A 123 -15.57 -1.96 8.94
N GLU A 124 -16.55 -2.47 8.20
CA GLU A 124 -16.38 -3.64 7.34
C GLU A 124 -15.28 -3.48 6.27
N TYR A 125 -15.02 -2.25 5.84
CA TYR A 125 -13.98 -1.96 4.85
C TYR A 125 -12.58 -1.95 5.48
N SER A 126 -12.46 -1.49 6.75
CA SER A 126 -11.24 -1.67 7.54
C SER A 126 -10.90 -3.16 7.70
N GLU A 127 -11.92 -3.97 8.04
CA GLU A 127 -11.77 -5.43 8.15
C GLU A 127 -11.41 -6.08 6.80
N LYS A 128 -11.96 -5.56 5.69
CA LYS A 128 -11.59 -6.02 4.35
C LYS A 128 -10.11 -5.75 4.04
N GLU A 129 -9.59 -4.57 4.37
CA GLU A 129 -8.17 -4.24 4.21
C GLU A 129 -7.28 -5.14 5.06
N SER A 130 -7.68 -5.40 6.31
CA SER A 130 -7.04 -6.35 7.22
C SER A 130 -6.96 -7.75 6.61
N PHE A 131 -8.08 -8.24 6.11
CA PHE A 131 -8.17 -9.57 5.49
C PHE A 131 -7.29 -9.70 4.23
N ILE A 132 -7.34 -8.71 3.33
CA ILE A 132 -6.58 -8.72 2.07
C ILE A 132 -5.06 -8.77 2.32
N ASN A 133 -4.59 -8.07 3.35
CA ASN A 133 -3.16 -7.94 3.64
C ASN A 133 -2.68 -8.88 4.75
N HIS A 134 -3.58 -9.68 5.36
CA HIS A 134 -3.30 -10.54 6.51
C HIS A 134 -2.66 -9.76 7.68
N MET A 135 -3.16 -8.55 7.94
CA MET A 135 -2.66 -7.65 8.98
C MET A 135 -3.76 -7.39 10.02
N PRO A 136 -3.54 -7.65 11.31
CA PRO A 136 -4.54 -7.34 12.34
C PRO A 136 -4.73 -5.82 12.48
N ILE A 137 -5.91 -5.41 12.94
CA ILE A 137 -6.21 -4.01 13.25
C ILE A 137 -6.02 -3.80 14.76
N THR A 138 -5.23 -2.79 15.10
CA THR A 138 -5.06 -2.30 16.47
C THR A 138 -5.62 -0.88 16.57
N LYS A 139 -6.60 -0.69 17.45
CA LYS A 139 -7.13 0.64 17.77
C LYS A 139 -6.25 1.30 18.85
N VAL A 140 -5.87 2.56 18.63
CA VAL A 140 -5.05 3.33 19.56
C VAL A 140 -5.81 4.55 20.07
N ASP A 141 -5.60 4.92 21.34
CA ASP A 141 -6.29 6.06 21.97
C ASP A 141 -5.84 7.39 21.37
N ASP A 142 -4.57 7.51 21.02
CA ASP A 142 -3.99 8.72 20.41
C ASP A 142 -3.29 8.36 19.08
N PHE A 143 -4.10 8.31 18.04
CA PHE A 143 -3.64 8.00 16.68
C PHE A 143 -2.58 8.99 16.19
N VAL A 144 -2.79 10.29 16.43
CA VAL A 144 -1.85 11.33 15.98
C VAL A 144 -0.49 11.16 16.63
N SER A 145 -0.45 11.00 17.94
CA SER A 145 0.80 10.78 18.68
C SER A 145 1.49 9.48 18.24
N TYR A 146 0.72 8.44 17.90
CA TYR A 146 1.27 7.19 17.41
C TYR A 146 1.93 7.37 16.04
N VAL A 147 1.20 7.90 15.06
CA VAL A 147 1.69 7.97 13.67
C VAL A 147 2.78 9.02 13.46
N THR A 148 2.82 10.09 14.27
CA THR A 148 3.88 11.12 14.17
C THR A 148 5.23 10.63 14.71
N LYS A 149 5.26 9.58 15.52
CA LYS A 149 6.50 8.93 15.99
C LYS A 149 7.04 7.91 14.99
N ASN A 150 6.25 7.56 13.97
CA ASN A 150 6.56 6.54 12.99
C ASN A 150 6.49 7.13 11.58
N ASN A 151 7.26 6.56 10.67
CA ASN A 151 7.21 6.94 9.27
C ASN A 151 6.04 6.23 8.57
N ASN A 152 5.17 6.99 7.89
CA ASN A 152 4.00 6.45 7.20
C ASN A 152 4.11 6.69 5.69
N ASN A 153 4.06 5.63 4.89
CA ASN A 153 4.05 5.76 3.43
C ASN A 153 2.67 6.16 2.88
N LYS A 154 1.60 5.76 3.60
CA LYS A 154 0.21 5.93 3.17
C LYS A 154 -0.70 5.95 4.40
N PHE A 155 -1.78 6.73 4.34
CA PHE A 155 -3.01 6.48 5.12
C PHE A 155 -4.09 5.98 4.18
N LEU A 156 -4.97 5.11 4.69
CA LEU A 156 -6.18 4.65 4.02
C LEU A 156 -7.38 5.09 4.84
N ILE A 157 -8.30 5.82 4.23
CA ILE A 157 -9.57 6.16 4.85
C ILE A 157 -10.63 5.22 4.27
N THR A 158 -11.42 4.60 5.15
CA THR A 158 -12.39 3.55 4.78
C THR A 158 -13.78 3.89 5.29
N GLY A 159 -14.80 3.52 4.54
CA GLY A 159 -16.21 3.69 4.93
C GLY A 159 -17.17 3.63 3.76
N GLU A 160 -18.43 3.99 4.02
CA GLU A 160 -19.47 4.02 2.99
C GLU A 160 -19.08 4.92 1.81
N PRO A 161 -19.30 4.47 0.55
CA PRO A 161 -18.87 5.19 -0.65
C PRO A 161 -19.29 6.66 -0.72
N GLU A 162 -20.51 6.97 -0.31
CA GLU A 162 -21.03 8.33 -0.31
C GLU A 162 -20.25 9.23 0.66
N LEU A 163 -19.99 8.74 1.88
CA LEU A 163 -19.22 9.46 2.89
C LEU A 163 -17.74 9.61 2.47
N ILE A 164 -17.19 8.61 1.81
CA ILE A 164 -15.81 8.67 1.27
C ILE A 164 -15.68 9.81 0.26
N GLN A 165 -16.69 10.09 -0.57
CA GLN A 165 -16.63 11.23 -1.50
C GLN A 165 -16.67 12.58 -0.76
N GLU A 166 -17.41 12.68 0.34
CA GLU A 166 -17.45 13.90 1.17
C GLU A 166 -16.11 14.13 1.86
N VAL A 167 -15.56 13.10 2.49
CA VAL A 167 -14.23 13.14 3.12
C VAL A 167 -13.16 13.50 2.10
N LYS A 168 -13.20 12.90 0.90
CA LYS A 168 -12.28 13.22 -0.20
C LYS A 168 -12.33 14.69 -0.57
N ALA A 169 -13.55 15.22 -0.77
CA ALA A 169 -13.73 16.64 -1.14
C ALA A 169 -13.18 17.60 -0.08
N GLU A 170 -13.32 17.27 1.22
CA GLU A 170 -12.71 18.08 2.30
C GLU A 170 -11.18 17.94 2.33
N ALA A 171 -10.67 16.72 2.20
CA ALA A 171 -9.23 16.48 2.19
C ALA A 171 -8.54 17.15 1.00
N GLU A 172 -9.12 17.08 -0.20
CA GLU A 172 -8.60 17.76 -1.40
C GLU A 172 -8.54 19.28 -1.24
N LYS A 173 -9.54 19.91 -0.61
CA LYS A 173 -9.50 21.37 -0.35
C LYS A 173 -8.29 21.80 0.46
N GLN A 174 -7.84 20.94 1.39
CA GLN A 174 -6.78 21.28 2.31
C GLN A 174 -5.40 20.81 1.82
N PHE A 175 -5.32 19.68 1.11
CA PHE A 175 -4.05 18.98 0.88
C PHE A 175 -3.68 18.76 -0.59
N HIS A 176 -4.54 19.09 -1.56
CA HIS A 176 -4.33 18.79 -3.00
C HIS A 176 -2.99 19.28 -3.55
N SER A 177 -2.39 20.34 -2.97
CA SER A 177 -1.15 20.93 -3.45
C SER A 177 0.11 20.12 -3.15
N TYR A 178 0.05 19.18 -2.20
CA TYR A 178 1.22 18.41 -1.76
C TYR A 178 0.97 16.94 -1.38
N LEU A 179 -0.29 16.48 -1.42
CA LEU A 179 -0.65 15.08 -1.29
C LEU A 179 -1.36 14.56 -2.54
N SER A 180 -1.19 13.29 -2.81
CA SER A 180 -2.01 12.53 -3.76
C SER A 180 -3.19 11.94 -3.01
N ILE A 181 -4.41 12.28 -3.44
CA ILE A 181 -5.66 11.88 -2.80
C ILE A 181 -6.56 11.28 -3.87
N TYR A 182 -6.86 10.00 -3.79
CA TYR A 182 -7.69 9.32 -4.78
C TYR A 182 -8.35 8.06 -4.20
N CYS A 183 -9.47 7.65 -4.80
CA CYS A 183 -10.11 6.40 -4.45
C CYS A 183 -9.52 5.26 -5.27
N SER A 184 -8.99 4.23 -4.62
CA SER A 184 -8.61 2.95 -5.26
C SER A 184 -9.80 2.03 -5.44
N ASP A 185 -10.77 2.12 -4.53
CA ASP A 185 -12.11 1.53 -4.56
C ASP A 185 -13.13 2.57 -4.09
N PRO A 186 -14.43 2.41 -4.35
CA PRO A 186 -15.44 3.36 -3.91
C PRO A 186 -15.42 3.66 -2.39
N PHE A 187 -15.02 2.67 -1.59
CA PHE A 187 -14.94 2.70 -0.13
C PHE A 187 -13.52 2.86 0.43
N PHE A 188 -12.51 3.04 -0.43
CA PHE A 188 -11.10 3.23 -0.08
C PHE A 188 -10.57 4.54 -0.63
N LEU A 189 -10.25 5.47 0.25
CA LEU A 189 -9.58 6.74 -0.08
C LEU A 189 -8.12 6.68 0.36
N GLU A 190 -7.22 6.70 -0.61
CA GLU A 190 -5.79 6.68 -0.38
C GLU A 190 -5.22 8.09 -0.22
N ILE A 191 -4.43 8.29 0.81
CA ILE A 191 -3.70 9.53 1.10
C ILE A 191 -2.21 9.21 1.04
N MET A 192 -1.52 9.81 0.08
CA MET A 192 -0.12 9.50 -0.20
C MET A 192 0.71 10.76 -0.43
N PRO A 193 2.04 10.70 -0.29
CA PRO A 193 2.92 11.77 -0.74
C PRO A 193 2.72 12.04 -2.25
N GLN A 194 2.78 13.30 -2.66
CA GLN A 194 2.68 13.66 -4.07
C GLN A 194 3.84 13.09 -4.91
N GLY A 195 3.58 12.78 -6.18
CA GLY A 195 4.59 12.28 -7.12
C GLY A 195 5.03 10.84 -6.84
N ILE A 196 4.16 10.05 -6.22
CA ILE A 196 4.32 8.60 -6.06
C ILE A 196 3.37 7.91 -7.03
N ASP A 197 3.93 7.15 -7.94
CA ASP A 197 3.24 6.16 -8.76
C ASP A 197 4.20 5.04 -9.15
N LYS A 198 3.65 3.89 -9.57
CA LYS A 198 4.43 2.69 -9.88
C LYS A 198 5.44 2.90 -11.00
N ALA A 199 5.12 3.73 -12.00
CA ALA A 199 5.98 3.97 -13.14
C ALA A 199 7.15 4.91 -12.78
N HIS A 200 6.85 5.99 -12.06
CA HIS A 200 7.86 6.95 -11.62
C HIS A 200 8.91 6.32 -10.71
N SER A 201 8.49 5.41 -9.84
CA SER A 201 9.39 4.75 -8.87
C SER A 201 10.27 3.65 -9.50
N LEU A 202 10.07 3.33 -10.79
CA LEU A 202 10.90 2.40 -11.56
C LEU A 202 11.95 3.11 -12.43
N THR A 203 11.99 4.43 -12.42
CA THR A 203 12.96 5.25 -13.16
C THR A 203 14.04 5.80 -12.25
#